data_006faa78f99f99637ca40ac8586266e3
#
_entry.id   006faa78f99f99637ca40ac8586266e3
#
_cell.length_a   1.000
_cell.length_b   1.000
_cell.length_c   1.000
_cell.angle_alpha   90.00
_cell.angle_beta   90.00
_cell.angle_gamma   90.00
#
_symmetry.space_group_name_H-M   'P 1'
#
loop_
_entity.id
_entity.type
_entity.pdbx_description
1 polymer ?
#
loop_
_entity_poly.entity_id
_entity_poly.type
_entity_poly.pdbx_seq_one_letter_code
_entity_poly.pdbx_strand_id
1 'polypeptide(L)' 'MENYYVIEGDHVDPNDIKSIKEETRNQHGPFSRDKAEGFAKSLIQKNIDNFYHRAWVVDSNNLTK' A
#
# COMPACT_ATOMS: atom_id res chain seq x y z
N MET A 1 2.36 14.49 13.01
CA MET A 1 2.00 13.23 13.66
C MET A 1 2.02 12.09 12.68
N GLU A 2 2.44 10.92 13.14
CA GLU A 2 2.60 9.76 12.26
C GLU A 2 1.35 8.90 12.31
N ASN A 3 0.44 9.17 11.40
CA ASN A 3 -0.83 8.46 11.34
C ASN A 3 -1.16 7.97 9.93
N TYR A 4 -0.14 7.81 9.11
CA TYR A 4 -0.30 7.28 7.75
C TYR A 4 0.29 5.88 7.67
N TYR A 5 -0.32 5.07 6.83
CA TYR A 5 0.10 3.69 6.62
C TYR A 5 0.24 3.42 5.14
N VAL A 6 1.07 2.45 4.80
CA VAL A 6 1.20 1.99 3.41
C VAL A 6 0.68 0.57 3.35
N ILE A 7 -0.26 0.35 2.46
CA ILE A 7 -0.83 -0.97 2.21
C ILE A 7 -0.27 -1.48 0.90
N GLU A 8 0.22 -2.69 0.89
CA GLU A 8 0.72 -3.32 -0.34
C GLU A 8 0.22 -4.75 -0.46
N GLY A 9 0.23 -5.25 -1.67
CA GLY A 9 -0.15 -6.62 -1.94
C GLY A 9 -0.49 -6.83 -3.40
N ASP A 10 -0.81 -8.08 -3.75
CA ASP A 10 -1.22 -8.43 -5.09
C ASP A 10 -2.74 -8.27 -5.18
N HIS A 11 -3.19 -7.45 -6.14
CA HIS A 11 -4.63 -7.26 -6.28
C HIS A 11 -5.25 -8.39 -7.10
N VAL A 12 -6.51 -8.69 -6.78
CA VAL A 12 -7.26 -9.77 -7.44
C VAL A 12 -7.75 -9.31 -8.80
N ASP A 13 -8.23 -8.08 -8.86
CA ASP A 13 -8.78 -7.49 -10.08
C ASP A 13 -7.89 -6.34 -10.53
N PRO A 14 -7.27 -6.43 -11.72
CA PRO A 14 -6.40 -5.35 -12.20
C PRO A 14 -7.09 -3.98 -12.28
N ASN A 15 -8.40 -3.96 -12.38
CA ASN A 15 -9.15 -2.70 -12.45
C ASN A 15 -9.52 -2.14 -11.08
N ASP A 16 -9.28 -2.89 -10.02
CA ASP A 16 -9.56 -2.47 -8.65
C ASP A 16 -8.31 -2.67 -7.80
N ILE A 17 -7.54 -1.61 -7.63
CA ILE A 17 -6.26 -1.68 -6.92
C ILE A 17 -6.43 -2.00 -5.44
N LYS A 18 -7.64 -1.88 -4.91
CA LYS A 18 -7.90 -2.16 -3.51
C LYS A 18 -8.38 -3.59 -3.26
N SER A 19 -8.55 -4.38 -4.31
CA SER A 19 -8.96 -5.77 -4.18
C SER A 19 -7.73 -6.65 -3.95
N ILE A 20 -7.13 -6.52 -2.78
CA ILE A 20 -5.88 -7.20 -2.44
C ILE A 20 -6.18 -8.59 -1.90
N LYS A 21 -5.40 -9.57 -2.34
CA LYS A 21 -5.45 -10.90 -1.75
C LYS A 21 -4.95 -10.81 -0.31
N GLU A 22 -5.77 -11.29 0.62
CA GLU A 22 -5.46 -11.21 2.05
C GLU A 22 -4.09 -11.78 2.40
N GLU A 23 -3.73 -12.89 1.79
CA GLU A 23 -2.48 -13.59 2.08
C GLU A 23 -1.25 -12.81 1.61
N THR A 24 -1.43 -11.85 0.69
CA THR A 24 -0.32 -11.03 0.19
C THR A 24 -0.33 -9.64 0.78
N ARG A 25 -1.38 -9.27 1.53
CA ARG A 25 -1.55 -7.93 2.06
C ARG A 25 -0.57 -7.67 3.18
N ASN A 26 0.16 -6.58 3.06
CA ASN A 26 1.07 -6.10 4.10
C ASN A 26 0.74 -4.66 4.44
N GLN A 27 0.83 -4.34 5.72
CA GLN A 27 0.59 -3.00 6.22
C GLN A 27 1.86 -2.51 6.89
N HIS A 28 2.30 -1.31 6.52
CA HIS A 28 3.50 -0.71 7.06
C HIS A 28 3.15 0.63 7.69
N GLY A 29 3.81 0.95 8.77
CA GLY A 29 3.61 2.20 9.49
C GLY A 29 3.51 1.99 10.97
N PRO A 30 3.13 3.05 11.71
CA PRO A 30 2.72 4.37 11.19
C PRO A 30 3.88 5.23 10.71
N PHE A 31 3.60 6.07 9.72
CA PHE A 31 4.58 7.00 9.15
C PHE A 31 4.00 8.41 9.12
N SER A 32 4.87 9.41 8.99
CA SER A 32 4.44 10.72 8.56
C SER A 32 4.01 10.62 7.09
N ARG A 33 3.26 11.61 6.62
CA ARG A 33 2.77 11.60 5.25
C ARG A 33 3.91 11.48 4.23
N ASP A 34 4.96 12.28 4.41
CA ASP A 34 6.09 12.28 3.48
C ASP A 34 6.80 10.93 3.46
N LYS A 35 6.99 10.33 4.63
CA LYS A 35 7.62 9.03 4.72
C LYS A 35 6.75 7.94 4.11
N ALA A 36 5.45 8.01 4.35
CA ALA A 36 4.52 7.03 3.78
C ALA A 36 4.55 7.08 2.26
N GLU A 37 4.52 8.28 1.69
CA GLU A 37 4.56 8.44 0.24
C GLU A 37 5.87 7.93 -0.34
N GLY A 38 6.99 8.24 0.31
CA GLY A 38 8.29 7.75 -0.12
C GLY A 38 8.40 6.24 -0.05
N PHE A 39 7.86 5.66 1.02
CA PHE A 39 7.87 4.22 1.19
C PHE A 39 7.02 3.51 0.14
N ALA A 40 5.83 4.03 -0.12
CA ALA A 40 4.95 3.47 -1.15
C ALA A 40 5.61 3.52 -2.53
N LYS A 41 6.23 4.65 -2.84
CA LYS A 41 6.95 4.82 -4.10
C LYS A 41 8.09 3.81 -4.23
N SER A 42 8.82 3.59 -3.15
CA SER A 42 9.91 2.63 -3.11
C SER A 42 9.40 1.21 -3.37
N LEU A 43 8.26 0.85 -2.77
CA LEU A 43 7.65 -0.46 -2.99
C LEU A 43 7.20 -0.64 -4.43
N ILE A 44 6.63 0.38 -5.02
CA ILE A 44 6.21 0.33 -6.43
C ILE A 44 7.42 0.09 -7.34
N GLN A 45 8.51 0.79 -7.09
CA GLN A 45 9.73 0.63 -7.89
C GLN A 45 10.36 -0.74 -7.70
N LYS A 46 10.34 -1.25 -6.47
CA LYS A 46 10.91 -2.55 -6.15
C LYS A 46 10.14 -3.68 -6.84
N ASN A 47 8.84 -3.49 -7.02
CA ASN A 47 7.98 -4.52 -7.60
C ASN A 47 7.49 -4.14 -8.99
N ILE A 48 8.28 -3.38 -9.72
CA ILE A 48 7.88 -2.84 -11.03
C ILE A 48 7.55 -3.94 -12.04
N ASP A 49 8.17 -5.09 -11.90
CA ASP A 49 7.94 -6.21 -12.81
C ASP A 49 6.71 -7.03 -12.44
N ASN A 50 6.10 -6.75 -11.31
CA ASN A 50 4.92 -7.48 -10.86
C ASN A 50 3.67 -6.66 -11.19
N PHE A 51 3.01 -7.02 -12.27
CA PHE A 51 1.83 -6.32 -12.75
C PHE A 51 0.71 -6.23 -11.71
N TYR A 52 0.57 -7.25 -10.88
CA TYR A 52 -0.51 -7.33 -9.90
C TYR A 52 -0.19 -6.69 -8.56
N HIS A 53 1.07 -6.37 -8.30
CA HIS A 53 1.46 -5.78 -7.03
C HIS A 53 1.12 -4.30 -7.00
N ARG A 54 0.49 -3.85 -5.91
CA ARG A 54 0.11 -2.45 -5.74
C ARG A 54 0.46 -2.00 -4.33
N ALA A 55 0.71 -0.71 -4.19
CA ALA A 55 0.94 -0.08 -2.89
C ALA A 55 0.30 1.30 -2.91
N TRP A 56 -0.28 1.68 -1.78
CA TRP A 56 -0.88 3.01 -1.65
C TRP A 56 -0.83 3.46 -0.20
N VAL A 57 -1.00 4.78 -0.01
CA VAL A 57 -0.99 5.41 1.30
C VAL A 57 -2.42 5.59 1.78
N VAL A 58 -2.66 5.26 3.05
CA VAL A 58 -3.94 5.53 3.71
C VAL A 58 -3.67 6.23 5.03
N ASP A 59 -4.62 7.04 5.48
CA ASP A 59 -4.52 7.57 6.83
C ASP A 59 -5.20 6.62 7.81
N SER A 60 -5.00 6.85 9.10
CA SER A 60 -5.52 5.94 10.12
C SER A 60 -7.05 5.87 10.14
N ASN A 61 -7.71 6.89 9.63
CA ASN A 61 -9.18 6.91 9.60
C ASN A 61 -9.75 5.99 8.52
N ASN A 62 -8.95 5.65 7.52
CA ASN A 62 -9.39 4.80 6.41
C ASN A 62 -8.83 3.38 6.49
N LEU A 63 -8.09 3.09 7.54
CA LEU A 63 -7.36 1.84 7.65
C LEU A 63 -8.26 0.60 7.73
N THR A 64 -9.43 0.76 8.31
CA THR A 64 -10.36 -0.36 8.54
C THR A 64 -11.37 -0.56 7.42
N LYS A 65 -11.23 0.16 6.34
CA LYS A 65 -12.19 0.10 5.23
C LYS A 65 -11.76 -0.74 4.07
#